data_ac0d827dffbad22a5b9019d139e5a727
#
_entry.id   ac0d827dffbad22a5b9019d139e5a727
#
_cell.length_a   1.000
_cell.length_b   1.000
_cell.length_c   1.000
_cell.angle_alpha   90.00
_cell.angle_beta   90.00
_cell.angle_gamma   90.00
#
_symmetry.space_group_name_H-M   'P 1'
#
loop_
_entity.id
_entity.type
_entity.pdbx_description
1 polymer ?
#
loop_
_entity_poly.entity_id
_entity_poly.type
_entity_poly.pdbx_seq_one_letter_code
_entity_poly.pdbx_strand_id
1 'polypeptide(L)'
;HSYIIYGILQNHVPTLMYEGAPNFPEPDRFWDICQRHAVTHFYTAPTAIRAFMKWGDEYPRRHDLSKLIVLGTVGEPINPEAWMWYHRMIGHERCPIVDTWWQTETGGHMITPLPAATPTVPGSCTLPFLGIDAAVVSEDGAEQPPNTGGLLVIRRPWPGMLRGIHGDRQRFIDTYFSRVEGMYFAGDSARRDDRGYFWIMGRMD
;
A
#
# COMPACT_ATOMS: atom_id res chain seq x y z
N HIS A 1 -4.55 7.74 -5.64
CA HIS A 1 -5.26 8.88 -6.23
C HIS A 1 -5.71 9.85 -5.14
N SER A 2 -6.95 9.73 -4.64
CA SER A 2 -7.51 10.68 -3.67
C SER A 2 -6.66 10.83 -2.42
N TYR A 3 -6.20 9.74 -1.83
CA TYR A 3 -5.38 9.78 -0.63
C TYR A 3 -4.03 10.47 -0.85
N ILE A 4 -3.31 10.12 -1.92
CA ILE A 4 -1.94 10.63 -2.20
C ILE A 4 -1.94 12.15 -2.42
N ILE A 5 -3.00 12.69 -2.97
CA ILE A 5 -3.13 14.13 -3.20
C ILE A 5 -3.84 14.81 -2.04
N TYR A 6 -5.09 14.40 -1.77
CA TYR A 6 -5.93 15.09 -0.80
C TYR A 6 -5.44 14.91 0.64
N GLY A 7 -5.00 13.72 1.02
CA GLY A 7 -4.49 13.47 2.36
C GLY A 7 -3.27 14.33 2.71
N ILE A 8 -2.35 14.50 1.78
CA ILE A 8 -1.16 15.34 1.95
C ILE A 8 -1.56 16.82 2.03
N LEU A 9 -2.37 17.30 1.10
CA LEU A 9 -2.78 18.70 1.04
C LEU A 9 -3.66 19.12 2.23
N GLN A 10 -4.53 18.23 2.74
CA GLN A 10 -5.32 18.47 3.94
C GLN A 10 -4.45 18.68 5.19
N ASN A 11 -3.26 18.13 5.21
CA ASN A 11 -2.29 18.31 6.29
C ASN A 11 -1.31 19.46 6.04
N HIS A 12 -1.55 20.30 5.03
CA HIS A 12 -0.67 21.41 4.64
C HIS A 12 0.77 21.00 4.33
N VAL A 13 0.95 19.77 3.85
CA VAL A 13 2.26 19.23 3.47
C VAL A 13 2.43 19.39 1.95
N PRO A 14 3.57 19.91 1.49
CA PRO A 14 3.83 19.96 0.05
C PRO A 14 3.98 18.55 -0.54
N THR A 15 3.42 18.33 -1.73
CA THR A 15 3.63 17.13 -2.51
C THR A 15 4.39 17.46 -3.78
N LEU A 16 5.41 16.67 -4.09
CA LEU A 16 6.17 16.83 -5.32
C LEU A 16 5.51 15.96 -6.40
N MET A 17 5.15 16.58 -7.51
CA MET A 17 4.62 15.90 -8.68
C MET A 17 5.69 15.88 -9.76
N TYR A 18 5.96 14.70 -10.30
CA TYR A 18 6.91 14.48 -11.38
C TYR A 18 6.22 13.95 -12.63
N GLU A 19 6.45 14.60 -13.76
CA GLU A 19 6.02 14.15 -15.07
C GLU A 19 7.25 13.73 -15.89
N GLY A 20 7.28 12.46 -16.28
CA GLY A 20 8.39 11.92 -17.08
C GLY A 20 8.68 10.46 -16.78
N ALA A 21 9.56 9.87 -17.58
CA ALA A 21 10.01 8.50 -17.38
C ALA A 21 10.95 8.41 -16.16
N PRO A 22 10.82 7.37 -15.34
CA PRO A 22 11.62 7.23 -14.11
C PRO A 22 13.12 6.99 -14.37
N ASN A 23 13.49 6.64 -15.60
CA ASN A 23 14.87 6.36 -16.04
C ASN A 23 15.38 7.38 -17.08
N PHE A 24 14.77 8.55 -17.17
CA PHE A 24 15.23 9.60 -18.10
C PHE A 24 15.59 10.89 -17.33
N PRO A 25 16.73 11.52 -17.61
CA PRO A 25 17.75 11.13 -18.60
C PRO A 25 18.60 9.92 -18.18
N GLU A 26 18.63 9.58 -16.88
CA GLU A 26 19.31 8.42 -16.31
C GLU A 26 18.44 7.69 -15.27
N PRO A 27 18.78 6.42 -14.94
CA PRO A 27 18.03 5.63 -13.94
C PRO A 27 18.08 6.15 -12.50
N ASP A 28 18.86 7.19 -12.22
CA ASP A 28 18.93 7.85 -10.92
C ASP A 28 17.91 8.98 -10.73
N ARG A 29 17.03 9.19 -11.70
CA ARG A 29 16.11 10.33 -11.74
C ARG A 29 15.34 10.58 -10.45
N PHE A 30 14.81 9.55 -9.83
CA PHE A 30 14.06 9.69 -8.59
C PHE A 30 14.95 10.04 -7.40
N TRP A 31 16.17 9.55 -7.39
CA TRP A 31 17.14 9.83 -6.34
C TRP A 31 17.66 11.25 -6.43
N ASP A 32 17.91 11.76 -7.65
CA ASP A 32 18.22 13.18 -7.90
C ASP A 32 17.10 14.09 -7.39
N ILE A 33 15.84 13.75 -7.69
CA ILE A 33 14.67 14.48 -7.18
C ILE A 33 14.62 14.46 -5.66
N CYS A 34 14.78 13.29 -5.05
CA CYS A 34 14.77 13.15 -3.60
C CYS A 34 15.83 14.00 -2.92
N GLN A 35 17.06 13.99 -3.42
CA GLN A 35 18.15 14.80 -2.90
C GLN A 35 17.91 16.30 -3.11
N ARG A 36 17.59 16.71 -4.34
CA ARG A 36 17.41 18.12 -4.74
C ARG A 36 16.31 18.83 -3.97
N HIS A 37 15.22 18.12 -3.69
CA HIS A 37 14.05 18.67 -3.01
C HIS A 37 13.97 18.27 -1.53
N ALA A 38 15.00 17.63 -0.99
CA ALA A 38 15.03 17.17 0.39
C ALA A 38 13.79 16.37 0.78
N VAL A 39 13.37 15.43 -0.07
CA VAL A 39 12.17 14.62 0.11
C VAL A 39 12.28 13.81 1.38
N THR A 40 11.25 13.86 2.21
CA THR A 40 11.19 13.15 3.49
C THR A 40 10.40 11.84 3.40
N HIS A 41 9.41 11.78 2.53
CA HIS A 41 8.54 10.63 2.33
C HIS A 41 8.56 10.22 0.86
N PHE A 42 9.00 9.00 0.56
CA PHE A 42 9.00 8.47 -0.80
C PHE A 42 8.02 7.30 -0.89
N TYR A 43 7.03 7.45 -1.76
CA TYR A 43 5.91 6.52 -1.89
C TYR A 43 5.77 6.08 -3.34
N THR A 44 5.90 4.78 -3.61
CA THR A 44 5.93 4.23 -4.96
C THR A 44 5.32 2.83 -5.04
N ALA A 45 5.29 2.24 -6.23
CA ALA A 45 4.78 0.89 -6.46
C ALA A 45 5.90 -0.16 -6.46
N PRO A 46 5.63 -1.40 -6.03
CA PRO A 46 6.59 -2.51 -6.08
C PRO A 46 7.19 -2.77 -7.46
N THR A 47 6.42 -2.57 -8.54
CA THR A 47 6.94 -2.64 -9.93
C THR A 47 8.06 -1.64 -10.16
N ALA A 48 7.94 -0.40 -9.66
CA ALA A 48 9.02 0.59 -9.76
C ALA A 48 10.24 0.17 -8.95
N ILE A 49 10.05 -0.37 -7.73
CA ILE A 49 11.15 -0.84 -6.88
C ILE A 49 11.92 -1.96 -7.60
N ARG A 50 11.22 -2.94 -8.19
CA ARG A 50 11.86 -4.00 -8.98
C ARG A 50 12.63 -3.46 -10.20
N ALA A 51 12.12 -2.40 -10.83
CA ALA A 51 12.85 -1.74 -11.91
C ALA A 51 14.13 -1.06 -11.42
N PHE A 52 14.08 -0.38 -10.28
CA PHE A 52 15.26 0.23 -9.65
C PHE A 52 16.34 -0.81 -9.31
N MET A 53 15.93 -1.94 -8.73
CA MET A 53 16.84 -3.06 -8.47
C MET A 53 17.53 -3.56 -9.73
N LYS A 54 16.77 -3.69 -10.82
CA LYS A 54 17.29 -4.16 -12.12
C LYS A 54 18.26 -3.16 -12.77
N TRP A 55 18.05 -1.86 -12.56
CA TRP A 55 18.94 -0.84 -13.13
C TRP A 55 20.28 -0.78 -12.42
N GLY A 56 20.35 -1.07 -11.13
CA GLY A 56 21.57 -1.21 -10.36
C GLY A 56 21.67 -0.31 -9.14
N ASP A 57 22.42 -0.77 -8.17
CA ASP A 57 22.63 -0.12 -6.88
C ASP A 57 23.49 1.15 -6.98
N GLU A 58 24.28 1.31 -8.03
CA GLU A 58 25.14 2.46 -8.25
C GLU A 58 24.36 3.76 -8.40
N TYR A 59 23.11 3.69 -8.90
CA TYR A 59 22.30 4.89 -9.13
C TYR A 59 21.85 5.55 -7.81
N PRO A 60 21.19 4.85 -6.87
CA PRO A 60 20.85 5.47 -5.60
C PRO A 60 22.08 5.87 -4.77
N ARG A 61 23.21 5.17 -4.89
CA ARG A 61 24.44 5.46 -4.13
C ARG A 61 25.10 6.78 -4.49
N ARG A 62 24.76 7.36 -5.66
CA ARG A 62 25.28 8.67 -6.10
C ARG A 62 24.61 9.85 -5.39
N HIS A 63 23.54 9.61 -4.65
CA HIS A 63 22.68 10.66 -4.09
C HIS A 63 22.60 10.63 -2.58
N ASP A 64 22.47 11.80 -1.98
CA ASP A 64 22.21 11.94 -0.55
C ASP A 64 20.71 11.73 -0.25
N LEU A 65 20.35 10.57 0.25
CA LEU A 65 19.00 10.22 0.65
C LEU A 65 18.77 10.35 2.18
N SER A 66 19.66 11.05 2.88
CA SER A 66 19.62 11.20 4.34
C SER A 66 18.35 11.90 4.86
N LYS A 67 17.68 12.66 4.02
CA LYS A 67 16.42 13.36 4.36
C LYS A 67 15.19 12.45 4.33
N LEU A 68 15.28 11.29 3.70
CA LEU A 68 14.18 10.31 3.75
C LEU A 68 14.00 9.79 5.17
N ILE A 69 12.76 9.79 5.65
CA ILE A 69 12.36 9.30 6.98
C ILE A 69 11.33 8.18 6.92
N VAL A 70 10.52 8.14 5.85
CA VAL A 70 9.52 7.09 5.60
C VAL A 70 9.55 6.69 4.14
N LEU A 71 9.49 5.39 3.90
CA LEU A 71 9.27 4.81 2.59
C LEU A 71 7.89 4.15 2.55
N GLY A 72 7.24 4.15 1.40
CA GLY A 72 5.93 3.53 1.25
C GLY A 72 5.79 2.73 -0.03
N THR A 73 4.94 1.72 0.01
CA THR A 73 4.58 0.88 -1.14
C THR A 73 3.09 0.74 -1.28
N VAL A 74 2.60 0.67 -2.50
CA VAL A 74 1.17 0.58 -2.81
C VAL A 74 0.89 0.04 -4.21
N GLY A 75 -0.32 -0.46 -4.40
CA GLY A 75 -0.90 -0.79 -5.71
C GLY A 75 -0.78 -2.25 -6.10
N GLU A 76 0.16 -2.96 -5.52
CA GLU A 76 0.35 -4.42 -5.70
C GLU A 76 1.11 -5.00 -4.51
N PRO A 77 1.05 -6.33 -4.27
CA PRO A 77 1.87 -6.96 -3.25
C PRO A 77 3.37 -6.81 -3.54
N ILE A 78 4.14 -6.51 -2.50
CA ILE A 78 5.60 -6.48 -2.60
C ILE A 78 6.20 -7.80 -2.09
N ASN A 79 7.11 -8.38 -2.86
CA ASN A 79 7.85 -9.55 -2.41
C ASN A 79 8.94 -9.15 -1.38
N PRO A 80 9.27 -10.04 -0.42
CA PRO A 80 10.23 -9.74 0.63
C PRO A 80 11.61 -9.30 0.14
N GLU A 81 12.09 -9.81 -0.99
CA GLU A 81 13.37 -9.41 -1.57
C GLU A 81 13.39 -7.95 -1.99
N ALA A 82 12.38 -7.51 -2.73
CA ALA A 82 12.25 -6.10 -3.15
C ALA A 82 12.05 -5.18 -1.95
N TRP A 83 11.27 -5.62 -0.95
CA TRP A 83 11.09 -4.90 0.30
C TRP A 83 12.42 -4.70 1.03
N MET A 84 13.21 -5.76 1.18
CA MET A 84 14.53 -5.71 1.86
C MET A 84 15.53 -4.85 1.10
N TRP A 85 15.55 -4.91 -0.24
CA TRP A 85 16.37 -4.03 -1.05
C TRP A 85 15.99 -2.55 -0.82
N TYR A 86 14.70 -2.26 -0.87
CA TYR A 86 14.16 -0.91 -0.66
C TYR A 86 14.53 -0.37 0.73
N HIS A 87 14.40 -1.21 1.76
CA HIS A 87 14.77 -0.87 3.12
C HIS A 87 16.26 -0.58 3.29
N ARG A 88 17.12 -1.45 2.72
CA ARG A 88 18.58 -1.33 2.84
C ARG A 88 19.14 -0.24 1.94
N MET A 89 18.81 -0.26 0.66
CA MET A 89 19.43 0.58 -0.34
C MET A 89 18.91 2.02 -0.30
N ILE A 90 17.61 2.20 -0.17
CA ILE A 90 16.97 3.52 -0.18
C ILE A 90 16.73 4.03 1.23
N GLY A 91 16.27 3.17 2.12
CA GLY A 91 16.00 3.49 3.51
C GLY A 91 17.21 3.54 4.42
N HIS A 92 18.37 3.05 3.96
CA HIS A 92 19.60 2.93 4.76
C HIS A 92 19.36 2.24 6.12
N GLU A 93 18.48 1.24 6.16
CA GLU A 93 18.04 0.46 7.33
C GLU A 93 17.41 1.30 8.47
N ARG A 94 17.17 2.60 8.26
CA ARG A 94 16.57 3.51 9.26
C ARG A 94 15.14 3.94 8.93
N CYS A 95 14.75 3.91 7.66
CA CYS A 95 13.40 4.29 7.27
C CYS A 95 12.45 3.10 7.37
N PRO A 96 11.34 3.20 8.11
CA PRO A 96 10.30 2.18 8.05
C PRO A 96 9.69 2.15 6.65
N ILE A 97 9.31 0.96 6.21
CA ILE A 97 8.51 0.80 4.99
C ILE A 97 7.04 0.62 5.39
N VAL A 98 6.22 1.55 4.93
CA VAL A 98 4.78 1.53 5.10
C VAL A 98 4.18 0.86 3.87
N ASP A 99 3.98 -0.44 3.94
CA ASP A 99 3.30 -1.23 2.91
C ASP A 99 1.80 -1.09 3.14
N THR A 100 1.08 -0.57 2.13
CA THR A 100 -0.31 -0.16 2.31
C THR A 100 -1.25 -0.94 1.40
N TRP A 101 -2.32 -1.46 1.98
CA TRP A 101 -3.46 -1.91 1.20
C TRP A 101 -4.61 -0.93 1.32
N TRP A 102 -5.10 -0.48 0.18
CA TRP A 102 -6.26 0.37 0.03
C TRP A 102 -6.77 0.34 -1.42
N GLN A 103 -7.93 0.91 -1.64
CA GLN A 103 -8.53 1.06 -2.97
C GLN A 103 -9.06 2.48 -3.13
N THR A 104 -9.33 2.92 -4.36
CA THR A 104 -10.00 4.20 -4.61
C THR A 104 -11.33 4.27 -3.86
N GLU A 105 -12.05 3.16 -3.82
CA GLU A 105 -13.34 2.95 -3.15
C GLU A 105 -13.26 3.08 -1.63
N THR A 106 -12.12 2.84 -1.05
CA THR A 106 -11.96 2.91 0.41
C THR A 106 -11.70 4.32 0.93
N GLY A 107 -11.32 5.26 0.06
CA GLY A 107 -11.08 6.65 0.41
C GLY A 107 -9.82 6.91 1.25
N GLY A 108 -9.13 5.87 1.68
CA GLY A 108 -7.92 5.94 2.49
C GLY A 108 -7.34 4.57 2.77
N HIS A 109 -6.27 4.52 3.56
CA HIS A 109 -5.59 3.29 3.94
C HIS A 109 -6.49 2.41 4.82
N MET A 110 -6.51 1.13 4.54
CA MET A 110 -7.31 0.15 5.26
C MET A 110 -6.45 -0.79 6.10
N ILE A 111 -5.33 -1.25 5.54
CA ILE A 111 -4.37 -2.13 6.23
C ILE A 111 -2.98 -1.57 5.98
N THR A 112 -2.27 -1.22 7.05
CA THR A 112 -0.98 -0.53 6.95
C THR A 112 -0.27 -0.47 8.30
N PRO A 113 1.06 -0.61 8.36
CA PRO A 113 1.79 -0.34 9.59
C PRO A 113 1.76 1.16 9.90
N LEU A 114 1.67 1.49 11.18
CA LEU A 114 1.86 2.84 11.68
C LEU A 114 3.34 3.03 12.03
N PRO A 115 4.05 3.99 11.40
CA PRO A 115 5.46 4.26 11.72
C PRO A 115 5.67 4.45 13.22
N ALA A 116 6.74 3.85 13.77
CA ALA A 116 7.10 3.84 15.18
C ALA A 116 6.11 3.14 16.15
N ALA A 117 4.96 2.68 15.68
CA ALA A 117 3.97 1.98 16.50
C ALA A 117 3.79 0.51 16.12
N THR A 118 3.90 0.19 14.82
CA THR A 118 3.73 -1.18 14.32
C THR A 118 5.06 -1.70 13.77
N PRO A 119 5.57 -2.85 14.23
CA PRO A 119 6.72 -3.50 13.60
C PRO A 119 6.43 -3.83 12.14
N THR A 120 7.28 -3.37 11.23
CA THR A 120 7.15 -3.67 9.80
C THR A 120 7.67 -5.06 9.49
N VAL A 121 7.03 -5.74 8.52
CA VAL A 121 7.36 -7.11 8.11
C VAL A 121 7.45 -7.16 6.60
N PRO A 122 8.57 -7.64 6.03
CA PRO A 122 8.75 -7.73 4.59
C PRO A 122 7.61 -8.48 3.89
N GLY A 123 6.87 -7.79 3.03
CA GLY A 123 5.75 -8.34 2.26
C GLY A 123 4.39 -8.34 2.94
N SER A 124 4.28 -7.82 4.18
CA SER A 124 3.02 -7.71 4.90
C SER A 124 2.55 -6.27 5.04
N CYS A 125 1.26 -6.04 4.80
CA CYS A 125 0.59 -4.76 5.13
C CYS A 125 0.34 -4.61 6.64
N THR A 126 0.65 -5.64 7.44
CA THR A 126 0.50 -5.71 8.90
C THR A 126 -0.94 -5.63 9.40
N LEU A 127 -1.32 -4.60 10.14
CA LEU A 127 -2.60 -4.53 10.86
C LEU A 127 -3.61 -3.63 10.17
N PRO A 128 -4.92 -3.91 10.33
CA PRO A 128 -5.95 -2.97 9.93
C PRO A 128 -5.73 -1.60 10.58
N PHE A 129 -6.00 -0.53 9.83
CA PHE A 129 -5.98 0.82 10.35
C PHE A 129 -7.05 1.01 11.41
N LEU A 130 -6.86 1.98 12.30
CA LEU A 130 -7.76 2.25 13.42
C LEU A 130 -9.22 2.43 12.93
N GLY A 131 -10.13 1.63 13.49
CA GLY A 131 -11.55 1.64 13.12
C GLY A 131 -11.92 0.76 11.92
N ILE A 132 -10.96 0.09 11.29
CA ILE A 132 -11.21 -0.84 10.17
C ILE A 132 -11.35 -2.27 10.70
N ASP A 133 -12.45 -2.91 10.37
CA ASP A 133 -12.76 -4.30 10.74
C ASP A 133 -12.52 -5.21 9.52
N ALA A 134 -11.24 -5.44 9.20
CA ALA A 134 -10.85 -6.33 8.11
C ALA A 134 -10.84 -7.79 8.54
N ALA A 135 -11.25 -8.68 7.64
CA ALA A 135 -11.19 -10.12 7.86
C ALA A 135 -10.81 -10.88 6.58
N VAL A 136 -10.34 -12.11 6.76
CA VAL A 136 -10.14 -13.07 5.67
C VAL A 136 -11.20 -14.16 5.88
N VAL A 137 -12.05 -14.36 4.88
CA VAL A 137 -13.19 -15.28 4.98
C VAL A 137 -13.24 -16.27 3.81
N SER A 138 -13.91 -17.37 3.99
CA SER A 138 -14.27 -18.32 2.94
C SER A 138 -15.43 -17.79 2.08
N GLU A 139 -15.80 -18.51 1.03
CA GLU A 139 -16.90 -18.14 0.11
C GLU A 139 -18.26 -18.06 0.82
N ASP A 140 -18.45 -18.80 1.89
CA ASP A 140 -19.66 -18.79 2.74
C ASP A 140 -19.61 -17.73 3.85
N GLY A 141 -18.57 -16.89 3.89
CA GLY A 141 -18.40 -15.80 4.85
C GLY A 141 -17.84 -16.21 6.21
N ALA A 142 -17.46 -17.48 6.41
CA ALA A 142 -16.81 -17.92 7.65
C ALA A 142 -15.37 -17.44 7.74
N GLU A 143 -14.95 -16.97 8.92
CA GLU A 143 -13.58 -16.49 9.12
C GLU A 143 -12.57 -17.62 8.96
N GLN A 144 -11.51 -17.36 8.18
CA GLN A 144 -10.45 -18.33 7.93
C GLN A 144 -9.49 -18.40 9.12
N PRO A 145 -9.01 -19.62 9.45
CA PRO A 145 -7.97 -19.77 10.46
C PRO A 145 -6.66 -19.08 10.02
N PRO A 146 -5.76 -18.78 10.98
CA PRO A 146 -4.47 -18.20 10.66
C PRO A 146 -3.72 -18.95 9.56
N ASN A 147 -3.01 -18.20 8.73
CA ASN A 147 -2.21 -18.70 7.60
C ASN A 147 -3.01 -19.37 6.45
N THR A 148 -4.34 -19.31 6.50
CA THR A 148 -5.22 -19.80 5.43
C THR A 148 -5.63 -18.64 4.53
N GLY A 149 -5.54 -18.84 3.22
CA GLY A 149 -5.98 -17.87 2.21
C GLY A 149 -7.50 -17.80 2.10
N GLY A 150 -8.02 -16.63 1.75
CA GLY A 150 -9.44 -16.42 1.56
C GLY A 150 -9.75 -15.05 0.96
N LEU A 151 -11.02 -14.70 0.96
CA LEU A 151 -11.51 -13.41 0.49
C LEU A 151 -11.20 -12.31 1.51
N LEU A 152 -10.61 -11.22 1.06
CA LEU A 152 -10.42 -10.04 1.90
C LEU A 152 -11.71 -9.22 1.95
N VAL A 153 -12.27 -9.07 3.13
CA VAL A 153 -13.50 -8.32 3.35
C VAL A 153 -13.36 -7.28 4.45
N ILE A 154 -14.18 -6.24 4.40
CA ILE A 154 -14.38 -5.30 5.50
C ILE A 154 -15.79 -5.48 6.05
N ARG A 155 -15.88 -5.86 7.32
CA ARG A 155 -17.14 -6.26 7.94
C ARG A 155 -18.04 -5.12 8.35
N ARG A 156 -17.48 -3.90 8.50
CA ARG A 156 -18.24 -2.73 8.96
C ARG A 156 -17.96 -1.52 8.09
N PRO A 157 -18.94 -0.65 7.88
CA PRO A 157 -18.72 0.63 7.22
C PRO A 157 -17.67 1.48 7.94
N TRP A 158 -16.95 2.30 7.16
CA TRP A 158 -15.95 3.26 7.65
C TRP A 158 -16.19 4.64 7.02
N PRO A 159 -15.68 5.74 7.62
CA PRO A 159 -15.99 7.10 7.16
C PRO A 159 -15.64 7.39 5.70
N GLY A 160 -14.55 6.82 5.18
CA GLY A 160 -14.07 7.04 3.80
C GLY A 160 -14.71 6.11 2.75
N MET A 161 -15.61 5.22 3.15
CA MET A 161 -16.25 4.26 2.26
C MET A 161 -17.01 4.94 1.13
N LEU A 162 -16.88 4.41 -0.11
CA LEU A 162 -17.69 4.87 -1.23
C LEU A 162 -19.19 4.74 -0.91
N ARG A 163 -19.99 5.67 -1.38
CA ARG A 163 -21.45 5.73 -1.10
C ARG A 163 -22.30 5.17 -2.23
N GLY A 164 -21.70 4.83 -3.34
CA GLY A 164 -22.40 4.31 -4.52
C GLY A 164 -21.63 4.55 -5.80
N ILE A 165 -22.23 4.06 -6.89
CA ILE A 165 -21.85 4.37 -8.25
C ILE A 165 -22.88 5.34 -8.82
N HIS A 166 -22.44 6.42 -9.43
CA HIS A 166 -23.34 7.45 -9.95
C HIS A 166 -24.33 6.87 -10.97
N GLY A 167 -25.63 7.03 -10.68
CA GLY A 167 -26.73 6.54 -11.53
C GLY A 167 -26.94 5.02 -11.53
N ASP A 168 -26.14 4.24 -10.80
CA ASP A 168 -26.20 2.78 -10.86
C ASP A 168 -26.02 2.12 -9.48
N ARG A 169 -27.10 2.15 -8.72
CA ARG A 169 -27.15 1.55 -7.38
C ARG A 169 -27.00 0.02 -7.44
N GLN A 170 -27.57 -0.62 -8.47
CA GLN A 170 -27.52 -2.08 -8.56
C GLN A 170 -26.09 -2.56 -8.78
N ARG A 171 -25.36 -1.94 -9.69
CA ARG A 171 -23.96 -2.23 -9.90
C ARG A 171 -23.11 -2.05 -8.64
N PHE A 172 -23.39 -1.02 -7.83
CA PHE A 172 -22.71 -0.83 -6.55
C PHE A 172 -22.90 -2.04 -5.62
N ILE A 173 -24.14 -2.54 -5.49
CA ILE A 173 -24.45 -3.69 -4.67
C ILE A 173 -23.78 -4.95 -5.24
N ASP A 174 -23.95 -5.19 -6.53
CA ASP A 174 -23.44 -6.39 -7.20
C ASP A 174 -21.90 -6.48 -7.15
N THR A 175 -21.23 -5.34 -7.29
CA THR A 175 -19.77 -5.31 -7.31
C THR A 175 -19.16 -5.53 -5.93
N TYR A 176 -19.73 -4.90 -4.88
CA TYR A 176 -19.03 -4.82 -3.59
C TYR A 176 -19.70 -5.62 -2.47
N PHE A 177 -20.96 -6.07 -2.62
CA PHE A 177 -21.72 -6.69 -1.52
C PHE A 177 -22.41 -7.99 -1.88
N SER A 178 -22.35 -8.45 -3.12
CA SER A 178 -23.02 -9.69 -3.55
C SER A 178 -22.20 -10.94 -3.24
N ARG A 179 -20.87 -10.83 -3.14
CA ARG A 179 -19.96 -11.97 -2.97
C ARG A 179 -20.06 -12.57 -1.56
N VAL A 180 -20.09 -11.72 -0.56
CA VAL A 180 -20.23 -12.10 0.86
C VAL A 180 -21.29 -11.21 1.49
N GLU A 181 -22.37 -11.81 1.97
CA GLU A 181 -23.52 -11.09 2.48
C GLU A 181 -23.16 -10.15 3.63
N GLY A 182 -23.55 -8.87 3.51
CA GLY A 182 -23.33 -7.87 4.54
C GLY A 182 -21.91 -7.34 4.69
N MET A 183 -20.95 -7.82 3.88
CA MET A 183 -19.56 -7.40 3.95
C MET A 183 -19.10 -6.75 2.65
N TYR A 184 -18.26 -5.72 2.76
CA TYR A 184 -17.59 -5.15 1.60
C TYR A 184 -16.52 -6.12 1.12
N PHE A 185 -16.66 -6.61 -0.10
CA PHE A 185 -15.66 -7.45 -0.76
C PHE A 185 -14.74 -6.59 -1.62
N ALA A 186 -13.44 -6.71 -1.37
CA ALA A 186 -12.42 -5.88 -2.01
C ALA A 186 -12.01 -6.33 -3.42
N GLY A 187 -12.41 -7.54 -3.84
CA GLY A 187 -11.88 -8.16 -5.05
C GLY A 187 -10.46 -8.71 -4.89
N ASP A 188 -9.92 -8.71 -3.67
CA ASP A 188 -8.58 -9.22 -3.35
C ASP A 188 -8.66 -10.47 -2.47
N SER A 189 -7.65 -11.34 -2.61
CA SER A 189 -7.39 -12.42 -1.68
C SER A 189 -6.30 -12.02 -0.69
N ALA A 190 -6.40 -12.56 0.51
CA ALA A 190 -5.41 -12.36 1.56
C ALA A 190 -5.31 -13.58 2.47
N ARG A 191 -4.28 -13.62 3.29
CA ARG A 191 -4.20 -14.46 4.48
C ARG A 191 -3.84 -13.59 5.69
N ARG A 192 -4.21 -14.04 6.88
CA ARG A 192 -3.81 -13.43 8.14
C ARG A 192 -2.92 -14.41 8.90
N ASP A 193 -1.77 -13.97 9.39
CA ASP A 193 -0.88 -14.83 10.17
C ASP A 193 -1.28 -14.92 11.66
N ASP A 194 -0.55 -15.72 12.45
CA ASP A 194 -0.80 -15.93 13.87
C ASP A 194 -0.66 -14.66 14.72
N ARG A 195 0.02 -13.64 14.21
CA ARG A 195 0.15 -12.31 14.86
C ARG A 195 -1.00 -11.38 14.50
N GLY A 196 -1.90 -11.82 13.61
CA GLY A 196 -2.96 -10.99 13.05
C GLY A 196 -2.54 -10.10 11.89
N TYR A 197 -1.35 -10.29 11.32
CA TYR A 197 -0.83 -9.50 10.19
C TYR A 197 -1.38 -10.00 8.87
N PHE A 198 -1.80 -9.07 8.03
CA PHE A 198 -2.37 -9.34 6.71
C PHE A 198 -1.31 -9.39 5.63
N TRP A 199 -1.46 -10.36 4.75
CA TRP A 199 -0.66 -10.60 3.57
C TRP A 199 -1.57 -10.62 2.37
N ILE A 200 -1.46 -9.62 1.50
CA ILE A 200 -2.25 -9.56 0.27
C ILE A 200 -1.67 -10.54 -0.74
N MET A 201 -2.51 -11.39 -1.30
CA MET A 201 -2.08 -12.46 -2.21
C MET A 201 -2.31 -12.10 -3.68
N GLY A 202 -3.24 -11.21 -3.96
CA GLY A 202 -3.56 -10.74 -5.31
C GLY A 202 -5.04 -10.58 -5.57
N ARG A 203 -5.35 -10.24 -6.82
CA ARG A 203 -6.74 -10.06 -7.29
C ARG A 203 -7.44 -11.41 -7.46
N MET A 204 -8.77 -11.40 -7.28
CA MET A 204 -9.65 -12.55 -7.43
C MET A 204 -10.54 -12.49 -8.67
N ASP A 205 -10.41 -11.44 -9.48
CA ASP A 205 -11.11 -11.18 -10.74
C ASP A 205 -10.22 -11.43 -11.97
#